data_e917ae2cec6b3ed40995862c7969d308
#
_entry.id   e917ae2cec6b3ed40995862c7969d308
#
_cell.length_a   1.000
_cell.length_b   1.000
_cell.length_c   1.000
_cell.angle_alpha   90.00
_cell.angle_beta   90.00
_cell.angle_gamma   90.00
#
_symmetry.space_group_name_H-M   'P 1'
#
loop_
_entity.id
_entity.type
_entity.pdbx_description
1 polymer ?
#
loop_
_entity_poly.entity_id
_entity_poly.type
_entity_poly.pdbx_seq_one_letter_code
_entity_poly.pdbx_strand_id
1 'polypeptide(L)'
;MCRRLPQLGTHLYSASMSRAFVNEDKAVEDLPDRPVSTHPNYVTVKGLALIDSALENFRRQHAEAQASGDRAALAKAGRELRYWSVRRASAQLVEARPSVDTAQFGSTVTIVRDDGRRETFQIVGEDEANPSQGTISHVSPLAKSLLGRKVGEVVRAGRDDAEIAAIR
;
A
#
# COMPACT_ATOMS: atom_id res chain seq x y z
N MET A 1 46.65 76.25 -12.91
CA MET A 1 45.29 75.80 -12.64
C MET A 1 45.12 74.37 -13.13
N CYS A 2 45.37 73.42 -12.23
CA CYS A 2 45.25 71.99 -12.55
C CYS A 2 43.94 71.51 -11.90
N ARG A 3 42.99 71.04 -12.71
CA ARG A 3 41.78 70.33 -12.24
C ARG A 3 42.08 68.85 -12.23
N ARG A 4 42.02 68.23 -11.04
CA ARG A 4 42.03 66.77 -10.85
C ARG A 4 40.67 66.22 -11.16
N LEU A 5 40.61 65.16 -11.98
CA LEU A 5 39.45 64.32 -12.21
C LEU A 5 39.37 63.26 -11.11
N PRO A 6 38.13 62.88 -10.64
CA PRO A 6 37.99 61.81 -9.67
C PRO A 6 38.00 60.46 -10.36
N GLN A 7 38.73 59.54 -9.74
CA GLN A 7 38.77 58.09 -10.11
C GLN A 7 37.43 57.43 -9.76
N LEU A 8 36.79 56.85 -10.77
CA LEU A 8 35.63 55.96 -10.59
C LEU A 8 36.12 54.58 -10.14
N GLY A 9 35.83 54.22 -8.91
CA GLY A 9 36.03 52.90 -8.35
C GLY A 9 35.04 51.91 -8.95
N THR A 10 35.58 50.91 -9.68
CA THR A 10 34.79 49.75 -10.13
C THR A 10 34.57 48.81 -8.98
N HIS A 11 33.33 48.80 -8.42
CA HIS A 11 32.88 47.77 -7.53
C HIS A 11 32.62 46.50 -8.33
N LEU A 12 33.53 45.53 -8.19
CA LEU A 12 33.29 44.15 -8.60
C LEU A 12 32.32 43.51 -7.61
N TYR A 13 31.06 43.34 -8.02
CA TYR A 13 30.10 42.50 -7.33
C TYR A 13 30.52 41.03 -7.54
N SER A 14 31.17 40.45 -6.55
CA SER A 14 31.37 39.02 -6.46
C SER A 14 30.00 38.38 -6.09
N ALA A 15 29.30 37.91 -7.08
CA ALA A 15 28.12 37.05 -6.85
C ALA A 15 28.63 35.71 -6.33
N SER A 16 28.62 35.57 -5.00
CA SER A 16 28.74 34.28 -4.34
C SER A 16 27.49 33.46 -4.66
N MET A 17 27.58 32.61 -5.70
CA MET A 17 26.60 31.54 -5.90
C MET A 17 26.78 30.53 -4.78
N SER A 18 25.97 30.66 -3.74
CA SER A 18 25.76 29.63 -2.75
C SER A 18 25.10 28.44 -3.47
N ARG A 19 25.91 27.50 -3.94
CA ARG A 19 25.41 26.18 -4.31
C ARG A 19 24.92 25.54 -3.01
N ALA A 20 23.60 25.54 -2.81
CA ALA A 20 22.98 24.66 -1.85
C ALA A 20 23.29 23.22 -2.32
N PHE A 21 24.31 22.61 -1.72
CA PHE A 21 24.52 21.18 -1.78
C PHE A 21 23.31 20.54 -1.07
N VAL A 22 22.26 20.28 -1.82
CA VAL A 22 21.26 19.31 -1.39
C VAL A 22 22.01 17.98 -1.38
N ASN A 23 22.24 17.48 -0.19
CA ASN A 23 22.93 16.22 0.03
C ASN A 23 21.95 15.13 -0.41
N GLU A 24 21.99 14.75 -1.70
CA GLU A 24 21.13 13.70 -2.29
C GLU A 24 21.28 12.37 -1.53
N ASP A 25 22.47 12.12 -0.95
CA ASP A 25 22.73 10.95 -0.10
C ASP A 25 21.89 10.93 1.18
N LYS A 26 21.52 12.08 1.77
CA LYS A 26 20.64 12.13 2.95
C LYS A 26 19.17 11.94 2.60
N ALA A 27 18.74 12.37 1.41
CA ALA A 27 17.35 12.20 0.98
C ALA A 27 16.99 10.72 0.74
N VAL A 28 17.97 9.86 0.50
CA VAL A 28 17.77 8.41 0.31
C VAL A 28 17.73 7.66 1.64
N GLU A 29 18.42 8.14 2.68
CA GLU A 29 18.45 7.53 4.00
C GLU A 29 17.16 7.75 4.80
N ASP A 30 16.37 8.79 4.46
CA ASP A 30 15.17 9.21 5.20
C ASP A 30 13.84 8.91 4.45
N LEU A 31 13.76 7.80 3.73
CA LEU A 31 12.46 7.39 3.19
C LEU A 31 11.50 7.07 4.35
N PRO A 32 10.36 7.80 4.46
CA PRO A 32 9.42 7.54 5.52
C PRO A 32 8.89 6.11 5.45
N ASP A 33 8.64 5.49 6.59
CA ASP A 33 8.08 4.16 6.65
C ASP A 33 6.72 4.08 5.94
N ARG A 34 6.42 2.91 5.37
CA ARG A 34 5.09 2.66 4.83
C ARG A 34 4.09 2.67 5.96
N PRO A 35 2.97 3.40 5.81
CA PRO A 35 1.91 3.37 6.81
C PRO A 35 1.35 1.95 6.94
N VAL A 36 1.23 1.48 8.17
CA VAL A 36 0.59 0.22 8.50
C VAL A 36 -0.83 0.51 8.93
N SER A 37 -1.79 -0.26 8.41
CA SER A 37 -3.19 -0.15 8.79
C SER A 37 -3.40 -0.39 10.29
N THR A 38 -4.30 0.37 10.89
CA THR A 38 -4.71 0.21 12.29
C THR A 38 -5.80 -0.85 12.48
N HIS A 39 -6.33 -1.39 11.39
CA HIS A 39 -7.32 -2.46 11.44
C HIS A 39 -6.68 -3.81 11.79
N PRO A 40 -7.47 -4.76 12.37
CA PRO A 40 -7.00 -6.13 12.58
C PRO A 40 -6.47 -6.74 11.27
N ASN A 41 -5.29 -7.32 11.33
CA ASN A 41 -4.64 -7.89 10.16
C ASN A 41 -5.10 -9.34 9.91
N TYR A 42 -6.36 -9.48 9.51
CA TYR A 42 -6.89 -10.77 9.08
C TYR A 42 -6.28 -11.19 7.75
N VAL A 43 -5.84 -12.43 7.68
CA VAL A 43 -5.24 -13.00 6.47
C VAL A 43 -5.83 -14.37 6.17
N THR A 44 -5.96 -14.69 4.88
CA THR A 44 -6.23 -16.05 4.43
C THR A 44 -4.93 -16.86 4.44
N VAL A 45 -5.00 -18.17 4.23
CA VAL A 45 -3.79 -19.03 4.03
C VAL A 45 -2.94 -18.48 2.87
N LYS A 46 -3.60 -18.05 1.78
CA LYS A 46 -2.92 -17.46 0.62
C LYS A 46 -2.31 -16.10 0.94
N GLY A 47 -3.04 -15.25 1.68
CA GLY A 47 -2.54 -13.95 2.12
C GLY A 47 -1.34 -14.08 3.05
N LEU A 48 -1.34 -15.07 3.96
CA LEU A 48 -0.19 -15.34 4.82
C LEU A 48 1.04 -15.79 4.00
N ALA A 49 0.86 -16.69 3.04
CA ALA A 49 1.92 -17.12 2.14
C ALA A 49 2.48 -15.95 1.27
N LEU A 50 1.63 -15.03 0.87
CA LEU A 50 2.04 -13.81 0.16
C LEU A 50 2.94 -12.93 1.06
N ILE A 51 2.55 -12.72 2.32
CA ILE A 51 3.35 -11.95 3.28
C ILE A 51 4.71 -12.62 3.51
N ASP A 52 4.73 -13.95 3.71
CA ASP A 52 5.98 -14.71 3.92
C ASP A 52 6.90 -14.63 2.69
N SER A 53 6.34 -14.73 1.48
CA SER A 53 7.09 -14.61 0.23
C SER A 53 7.65 -13.19 0.02
N ALA A 54 6.87 -12.17 0.34
CA ALA A 54 7.32 -10.78 0.27
C ALA A 54 8.46 -10.52 1.26
N LEU A 55 8.33 -11.02 2.50
CA LEU A 55 9.34 -10.87 3.54
C LEU A 55 10.67 -11.50 3.12
N GLU A 56 10.64 -12.73 2.58
CA GLU A 56 11.84 -13.42 2.09
C GLU A 56 12.49 -12.69 0.91
N ASN A 57 11.67 -12.22 -0.04
CA ASN A 57 12.17 -11.45 -1.18
C ASN A 57 12.89 -10.16 -0.75
N PHE A 58 12.31 -9.40 0.19
CA PHE A 58 12.93 -8.17 0.65
C PHE A 58 14.13 -8.39 1.58
N ARG A 59 14.19 -9.52 2.30
CA ARG A 59 15.42 -9.93 3.01
C ARG A 59 16.58 -10.15 2.04
N ARG A 60 16.32 -10.86 0.94
CA ARG A 60 17.33 -11.09 -0.10
C ARG A 60 17.78 -9.78 -0.75
N GLN A 61 16.83 -8.93 -1.18
CA GLN A 61 17.16 -7.63 -1.78
C GLN A 61 17.98 -6.74 -0.84
N HIS A 62 17.64 -6.74 0.45
CA HIS A 62 18.38 -5.98 1.46
C HIS A 62 19.83 -6.49 1.59
N ALA A 63 20.03 -7.81 1.64
CA ALA A 63 21.36 -8.40 1.72
C ALA A 63 22.19 -8.12 0.45
N GLU A 64 21.59 -8.22 -0.73
CA GLU A 64 22.24 -7.90 -2.02
C GLU A 64 22.65 -6.41 -2.09
N ALA A 65 21.76 -5.51 -1.69
CA ALA A 65 22.05 -4.07 -1.66
C ALA A 65 23.15 -3.73 -0.64
N GLN A 66 23.19 -4.41 0.49
CA GLN A 66 24.24 -4.26 1.49
C GLN A 66 25.58 -4.73 0.94
N ALA A 67 25.64 -5.88 0.26
CA ALA A 67 26.84 -6.43 -0.33
C ALA A 67 27.41 -5.57 -1.48
N SER A 68 26.53 -4.97 -2.28
CA SER A 68 26.91 -4.08 -3.40
C SER A 68 27.24 -2.65 -2.97
N GLY A 69 26.89 -2.25 -1.74
CA GLY A 69 27.03 -0.88 -1.25
C GLY A 69 26.03 0.11 -1.88
N ASP A 70 24.96 -0.39 -2.53
CA ASP A 70 23.91 0.44 -3.11
C ASP A 70 22.99 0.98 -2.00
N ARG A 71 23.27 2.22 -1.58
CA ARG A 71 22.53 2.88 -0.50
C ARG A 71 21.05 3.08 -0.83
N ALA A 72 20.72 3.39 -2.10
CA ALA A 72 19.35 3.63 -2.52
C ALA A 72 18.53 2.33 -2.46
N ALA A 73 19.08 1.25 -3.00
CA ALA A 73 18.45 -0.08 -2.92
C ALA A 73 18.33 -0.56 -1.47
N LEU A 74 19.36 -0.31 -0.64
CA LEU A 74 19.36 -0.68 0.77
C LEU A 74 18.25 0.02 1.56
N ALA A 75 18.12 1.35 1.40
CA ALA A 75 17.07 2.14 2.05
C ALA A 75 15.67 1.67 1.61
N LYS A 76 15.48 1.44 0.30
CA LYS A 76 14.21 0.94 -0.25
C LYS A 76 13.86 -0.46 0.29
N ALA A 77 14.81 -1.40 0.21
CA ALA A 77 14.59 -2.77 0.69
C ALA A 77 14.37 -2.79 2.21
N GLY A 78 15.10 -1.98 2.97
CA GLY A 78 14.93 -1.84 4.42
C GLY A 78 13.55 -1.34 4.82
N ARG A 79 13.02 -0.33 4.10
CA ARG A 79 11.66 0.18 4.29
C ARG A 79 10.59 -0.91 4.06
N GLU A 80 10.69 -1.64 2.97
CA GLU A 80 9.76 -2.72 2.66
C GLU A 80 9.88 -3.87 3.67
N LEU A 81 11.10 -4.22 4.05
CA LEU A 81 11.35 -5.25 5.05
C LEU A 81 10.72 -4.92 6.40
N ARG A 82 10.79 -3.65 6.85
CA ARG A 82 10.11 -3.21 8.08
C ARG A 82 8.59 -3.37 7.96
N TYR A 83 8.00 -2.90 6.84
CA TYR A 83 6.56 -3.05 6.62
C TYR A 83 6.12 -4.51 6.69
N TRP A 84 6.72 -5.38 5.89
CA TRP A 84 6.33 -6.79 5.82
C TRP A 84 6.60 -7.55 7.13
N SER A 85 7.63 -7.15 7.89
CA SER A 85 7.89 -7.71 9.22
C SER A 85 6.77 -7.39 10.19
N VAL A 86 6.27 -6.15 10.21
CA VAL A 86 5.12 -5.75 11.02
C VAL A 86 3.85 -6.47 10.57
N ARG A 87 3.60 -6.56 9.25
CA ARG A 87 2.44 -7.28 8.71
C ARG A 87 2.49 -8.76 9.08
N ARG A 88 3.66 -9.39 9.02
CA ARG A 88 3.83 -10.80 9.44
C ARG A 88 3.58 -11.00 10.94
N ALA A 89 4.13 -10.11 11.76
CA ALA A 89 4.00 -10.20 13.22
C ALA A 89 2.55 -9.99 13.70
N SER A 90 1.78 -9.16 13.00
CA SER A 90 0.37 -8.87 13.34
C SER A 90 -0.64 -9.76 12.64
N ALA A 91 -0.20 -10.68 11.75
CA ALA A 91 -1.08 -11.52 10.95
C ALA A 91 -1.92 -12.47 11.82
N GLN A 92 -3.22 -12.42 11.62
CA GLN A 92 -4.20 -13.30 12.25
C GLN A 92 -4.82 -14.17 11.16
N LEU A 93 -4.41 -15.45 11.12
CA LEU A 93 -4.95 -16.39 10.16
C LEU A 93 -6.40 -16.68 10.49
N VAL A 94 -7.28 -16.38 9.54
CA VAL A 94 -8.70 -16.72 9.60
C VAL A 94 -8.98 -17.78 8.57
N GLU A 95 -9.28 -18.98 9.04
CA GLU A 95 -9.74 -20.05 8.18
C GLU A 95 -11.15 -19.74 7.67
N ALA A 96 -11.31 -19.73 6.34
CA ALA A 96 -12.61 -19.55 5.73
C ALA A 96 -13.48 -20.76 6.12
N ARG A 97 -14.52 -20.51 6.92
CA ARG A 97 -15.56 -21.50 7.15
C ARG A 97 -16.59 -21.34 6.04
N PRO A 98 -16.82 -22.36 5.21
CA PRO A 98 -17.82 -22.24 4.17
C PRO A 98 -19.19 -22.05 4.83
N SER A 99 -19.70 -20.82 4.78
CA SER A 99 -21.08 -20.50 5.11
C SER A 99 -21.74 -20.09 3.80
N VAL A 100 -22.73 -20.83 3.40
CA VAL A 100 -23.53 -20.51 2.20
C VAL A 100 -24.63 -19.48 2.51
N ASP A 101 -24.86 -19.19 3.79
CA ASP A 101 -25.99 -18.37 4.23
C ASP A 101 -25.59 -16.93 4.52
N THR A 102 -24.36 -16.68 4.95
CA THR A 102 -23.92 -15.35 5.41
C THR A 102 -22.50 -15.05 4.93
N ALA A 103 -22.32 -13.87 4.34
CA ALA A 103 -21.02 -13.41 3.89
C ALA A 103 -20.08 -13.12 5.07
N GLN A 104 -18.91 -13.75 5.06
CA GLN A 104 -17.88 -13.65 6.09
C GLN A 104 -16.51 -13.37 5.46
N PHE A 105 -15.49 -13.11 6.28
CA PHE A 105 -14.11 -13.09 5.81
C PHE A 105 -13.76 -14.41 5.11
N GLY A 106 -13.16 -14.34 3.93
CA GLY A 106 -12.84 -15.49 3.08
C GLY A 106 -13.97 -15.90 2.11
N SER A 107 -15.21 -15.48 2.34
CA SER A 107 -16.34 -15.80 1.45
C SER A 107 -16.17 -15.18 0.06
N THR A 108 -16.63 -15.90 -0.95
CA THR A 108 -16.81 -15.41 -2.32
C THR A 108 -18.28 -15.04 -2.52
N VAL A 109 -18.54 -13.76 -2.75
CA VAL A 109 -19.88 -13.19 -2.88
C VAL A 109 -20.10 -12.73 -4.32
N THR A 110 -21.20 -13.18 -4.93
CA THR A 110 -21.66 -12.68 -6.24
C THR A 110 -22.80 -11.70 -6.03
N ILE A 111 -22.64 -10.50 -6.57
CA ILE A 111 -23.69 -9.46 -6.57
C ILE A 111 -24.23 -9.24 -7.97
N VAL A 112 -25.48 -8.82 -8.06
CA VAL A 112 -26.15 -8.43 -9.30
C VAL A 112 -26.62 -6.99 -9.17
N ARG A 113 -26.20 -6.14 -10.09
CA ARG A 113 -26.61 -4.74 -10.17
C ARG A 113 -27.95 -4.59 -10.88
N ASP A 114 -28.61 -3.45 -10.74
CA ASP A 114 -29.90 -3.14 -11.36
C ASP A 114 -29.87 -3.27 -12.90
N ASP A 115 -28.69 -3.06 -13.51
CA ASP A 115 -28.49 -3.24 -14.97
C ASP A 115 -28.25 -4.71 -15.39
N GLY A 116 -28.33 -5.65 -14.46
CA GLY A 116 -28.11 -7.08 -14.65
C GLY A 116 -26.64 -7.53 -14.66
N ARG A 117 -25.68 -6.63 -14.51
CA ARG A 117 -24.27 -7.00 -14.41
C ARG A 117 -24.02 -7.82 -13.16
N ARG A 118 -23.27 -8.91 -13.34
CA ARG A 118 -22.82 -9.79 -12.25
C ARG A 118 -21.35 -9.53 -11.96
N GLU A 119 -21.05 -9.32 -10.69
CA GLU A 119 -19.68 -9.15 -10.21
C GLU A 119 -19.46 -10.12 -9.04
N THR A 120 -18.28 -10.75 -9.02
CA THR A 120 -17.93 -11.72 -7.97
C THR A 120 -16.68 -11.24 -7.25
N PHE A 121 -16.75 -11.20 -5.93
CA PHE A 121 -15.68 -10.74 -5.08
C PHE A 121 -15.40 -11.74 -3.97
N GLN A 122 -14.12 -12.03 -3.72
CA GLN A 122 -13.68 -12.71 -2.52
C GLN A 122 -13.23 -11.68 -1.49
N ILE A 123 -13.71 -11.81 -0.24
CA ILE A 123 -13.36 -10.93 0.87
C ILE A 123 -12.08 -11.46 1.53
N VAL A 124 -10.98 -10.70 1.46
CA VAL A 124 -9.65 -11.13 1.87
C VAL A 124 -8.95 -10.09 2.76
N GLY A 125 -7.70 -10.34 3.12
CA GLY A 125 -6.85 -9.39 3.84
C GLY A 125 -6.47 -8.18 3.01
N GLU A 126 -5.96 -7.13 3.66
CA GLU A 126 -5.61 -5.87 2.99
C GLU A 126 -4.48 -6.04 1.98
N ASP A 127 -3.44 -6.81 2.32
CA ASP A 127 -2.27 -7.02 1.44
C ASP A 127 -2.53 -8.00 0.29
N GLU A 128 -3.61 -8.78 0.39
CA GLU A 128 -4.03 -9.76 -0.61
C GLU A 128 -5.04 -9.18 -1.61
N ALA A 129 -5.62 -8.03 -1.28
CA ALA A 129 -6.70 -7.44 -2.07
C ALA A 129 -6.22 -6.92 -3.42
N ASN A 130 -6.88 -7.37 -4.48
CA ASN A 130 -6.71 -6.91 -5.85
C ASN A 130 -8.07 -6.86 -6.55
N PRO A 131 -8.77 -5.72 -6.55
CA PRO A 131 -10.11 -5.61 -7.13
C PRO A 131 -10.18 -5.99 -8.60
N SER A 132 -9.10 -5.79 -9.37
CA SER A 132 -9.06 -6.19 -10.79
C SER A 132 -9.08 -7.71 -10.99
N GLN A 133 -8.72 -8.47 -9.96
CA GLN A 133 -8.75 -9.94 -9.93
C GLN A 133 -9.92 -10.48 -9.08
N GLY A 134 -10.85 -9.62 -8.68
CA GLY A 134 -12.03 -10.02 -7.92
C GLY A 134 -11.76 -10.27 -6.42
N THR A 135 -10.64 -9.81 -5.85
CA THR A 135 -10.42 -9.86 -4.41
C THR A 135 -10.53 -8.47 -3.78
N ILE A 136 -11.28 -8.34 -2.70
CA ILE A 136 -11.50 -7.07 -2.01
C ILE A 136 -11.08 -7.17 -0.55
N SER A 137 -10.46 -6.09 -0.05
CA SER A 137 -10.10 -6.00 1.36
C SER A 137 -11.34 -6.00 2.26
N HIS A 138 -11.30 -6.76 3.35
CA HIS A 138 -12.37 -6.81 4.35
C HIS A 138 -12.68 -5.44 4.98
N VAL A 139 -11.77 -4.48 4.92
CA VAL A 139 -11.98 -3.11 5.41
C VAL A 139 -12.52 -2.17 4.33
N SER A 140 -12.60 -2.62 3.07
CA SER A 140 -13.15 -1.81 1.98
C SER A 140 -14.64 -1.50 2.18
N PRO A 141 -15.15 -0.38 1.64
CA PRO A 141 -16.56 -0.03 1.77
C PRO A 141 -17.50 -1.13 1.26
N LEU A 142 -17.17 -1.77 0.13
CA LEU A 142 -17.98 -2.85 -0.42
C LEU A 142 -17.96 -4.09 0.49
N ALA A 143 -16.79 -4.51 0.98
CA ALA A 143 -16.71 -5.64 1.88
C ALA A 143 -17.49 -5.39 3.18
N LYS A 144 -17.41 -4.17 3.74
CA LYS A 144 -18.19 -3.78 4.93
C LYS A 144 -19.70 -3.83 4.69
N SER A 145 -20.18 -3.52 3.50
CA SER A 145 -21.61 -3.63 3.17
C SER A 145 -22.06 -5.07 2.97
N LEU A 146 -21.15 -5.98 2.58
CA LEU A 146 -21.43 -7.39 2.35
C LEU A 146 -21.36 -8.23 3.62
N LEU A 147 -20.40 -7.95 4.51
CA LEU A 147 -20.15 -8.74 5.71
C LEU A 147 -21.40 -8.86 6.59
N GLY A 148 -21.73 -10.09 6.97
CA GLY A 148 -22.92 -10.41 7.76
C GLY A 148 -24.24 -10.47 6.98
N ARG A 149 -24.21 -10.19 5.67
CA ARG A 149 -25.40 -10.23 4.80
C ARG A 149 -25.65 -11.62 4.23
N LYS A 150 -26.90 -11.85 3.82
CA LYS A 150 -27.40 -13.11 3.26
C LYS A 150 -27.73 -12.99 1.78
N VAL A 151 -27.87 -14.12 1.11
CA VAL A 151 -28.37 -14.18 -0.27
C VAL A 151 -29.78 -13.56 -0.34
N GLY A 152 -30.04 -12.77 -1.39
CA GLY A 152 -31.27 -12.01 -1.60
C GLY A 152 -31.29 -10.63 -0.92
N GLU A 153 -30.32 -10.30 -0.07
CA GLU A 153 -30.26 -8.96 0.52
C GLU A 153 -29.64 -7.95 -0.45
N VAL A 154 -30.18 -6.73 -0.42
CA VAL A 154 -29.67 -5.59 -1.19
C VAL A 154 -28.62 -4.84 -0.35
N VAL A 155 -27.51 -4.52 -0.96
CA VAL A 155 -26.36 -3.84 -0.34
C VAL A 155 -25.88 -2.66 -1.18
N ARG A 156 -25.22 -1.71 -0.54
CA ARG A 156 -24.57 -0.61 -1.25
C ARG A 156 -23.26 -1.06 -1.90
N ALA A 157 -23.20 -1.00 -3.24
CA ALA A 157 -22.04 -1.39 -4.04
C ALA A 157 -21.48 -0.18 -4.81
N GLY A 158 -20.81 0.71 -4.10
CA GLY A 158 -20.33 1.99 -4.61
C GLY A 158 -21.41 3.05 -4.65
N ARG A 159 -21.79 3.54 -5.83
CA ARG A 159 -22.86 4.55 -5.99
C ARG A 159 -24.25 3.94 -6.07
N ASP A 160 -24.34 2.68 -6.49
CA ASP A 160 -25.58 1.98 -6.78
C ASP A 160 -25.81 0.87 -5.76
N ASP A 161 -27.02 0.35 -5.74
CA ASP A 161 -27.39 -0.82 -4.95
C ASP A 161 -27.16 -2.10 -5.77
N ALA A 162 -26.99 -3.22 -5.10
CA ALA A 162 -26.84 -4.52 -5.73
C ALA A 162 -27.41 -5.62 -4.82
N GLU A 163 -28.01 -6.64 -5.40
CA GLU A 163 -28.51 -7.80 -4.70
C GLU A 163 -27.43 -8.87 -4.57
N ILE A 164 -27.33 -9.51 -3.42
CA ILE A 164 -26.46 -10.67 -3.20
C ILE A 164 -27.12 -11.90 -3.84
N ALA A 165 -26.55 -12.36 -4.94
CA ALA A 165 -27.09 -13.50 -5.68
C ALA A 165 -26.55 -14.86 -5.21
N ALA A 166 -25.34 -14.91 -4.68
CA ALA A 166 -24.72 -16.13 -4.17
C ALA A 166 -23.59 -15.84 -3.16
N ILE A 167 -23.42 -16.75 -2.22
CA ILE A 167 -22.30 -16.79 -1.25
C ILE A 167 -21.69 -18.19 -1.26
N ARG A 168 -20.35 -18.24 -1.27
CA ARG A 168 -19.58 -19.49 -1.23
C ARG A 168 -18.41 -19.39 -0.27
#